data_4dd47df1e2b2f8149238fd2d4df2c8e5
#
_entry.id   4dd47df1e2b2f8149238fd2d4df2c8e5
#
_cell.length_a   1.000
_cell.length_b   1.000
_cell.length_c   1.000
_cell.angle_alpha   90.00
_cell.angle_beta   90.00
_cell.angle_gamma   90.00
#
_symmetry.space_group_name_H-M   'P 1'
#
loop_
_entity.id
_entity.type
_entity.pdbx_description
1 polymer ?
#
loop_
_entity_poly.entity_id
_entity_poly.type
_entity_poly.pdbx_seq_one_letter_code
_entity_poly.pdbx_strand_id
1 'polypeptide(L)'
;MRPKLKAGLLPVWRDRNTLQFGVDPRRAVALRGMGEVAAIVSLLDGSRDQSGLIDAAQEQGVPAQAASRVLGLLAAAGVLDDFPAALHAGLPDLVRARLAPELATLSLAYGDGDGGARTLTRRRAAFVRVHGAGRTGACVATFLAASGVGHVACADPGPAQPADLAPAGLVEADLGAPRQEGAARAVARAAPEVSTRDDGALPDLVILTGPVLPDLAGRLMRDRVPHLAAWAGEAIGVVGPLVRPGRSACLGCVDRRKADADPQWPMILAQATFDRAEPQACDTVLAAMTAALASAQALALIDRAGAEPVTVNGTLEVVLPDWQWRRRTWPPHPACPCGAVTMR
;
A
#
# COMPACT_ATOMS: atom_id res chain seq x y z
N MET A 1 15.81 -24.80 -0.50
CA MET A 1 15.82 -23.46 -1.07
C MET A 1 16.02 -23.58 -2.58
N ARG A 2 15.19 -22.89 -3.38
CA ARG A 2 15.36 -22.72 -4.82
C ARG A 2 15.81 -21.28 -5.08
N PRO A 3 17.13 -21.03 -5.14
CA PRO A 3 17.68 -19.68 -5.19
C PRO A 3 17.25 -18.95 -6.46
N LYS A 4 16.67 -17.77 -6.28
CA LYS A 4 16.34 -16.85 -7.37
C LYS A 4 16.91 -15.49 -7.05
N LEU A 5 17.52 -14.85 -8.02
CA LEU A 5 17.92 -13.45 -7.87
C LEU A 5 16.68 -12.58 -7.68
N LYS A 6 16.70 -11.67 -6.70
CA LYS A 6 15.60 -10.73 -6.46
C LYS A 6 15.29 -9.95 -7.73
N ALA A 7 14.04 -10.01 -8.17
CA ALA A 7 13.59 -9.23 -9.31
C ALA A 7 13.80 -7.73 -9.04
N GLY A 8 14.33 -7.00 -10.02
CA GLY A 8 14.64 -5.58 -9.86
C GLY A 8 16.08 -5.29 -9.38
N LEU A 9 16.87 -6.29 -8.95
CA LEU A 9 18.30 -6.13 -8.71
C LEU A 9 19.09 -6.53 -9.96
N LEU A 10 19.23 -5.56 -10.89
CA LEU A 10 20.00 -5.79 -12.11
C LEU A 10 21.47 -6.07 -11.79
N PRO A 11 22.06 -7.21 -12.25
CA PRO A 11 23.48 -7.46 -12.14
C PRO A 11 24.23 -6.59 -13.16
N VAL A 12 25.19 -5.79 -12.69
CA VAL A 12 26.02 -4.90 -13.52
C VAL A 12 27.49 -5.01 -13.13
N TRP A 13 28.39 -5.06 -14.12
CA TRP A 13 29.80 -5.06 -13.87
C TRP A 13 30.33 -3.69 -13.51
N ARG A 14 31.05 -3.57 -12.39
CA ARG A 14 31.80 -2.37 -12.02
C ARG A 14 33.21 -2.38 -12.63
N ASP A 15 33.77 -3.55 -12.68
CA ASP A 15 35.07 -3.86 -13.27
C ASP A 15 35.11 -5.37 -13.62
N ARG A 16 36.24 -5.88 -14.15
CA ARG A 16 36.39 -7.28 -14.59
C ARG A 16 36.20 -8.33 -13.48
N ASN A 17 36.21 -7.92 -12.21
CA ASN A 17 36.17 -8.82 -11.06
C ASN A 17 35.09 -8.49 -10.04
N THR A 18 34.39 -7.34 -10.19
CA THR A 18 33.36 -6.88 -9.25
C THR A 18 32.02 -6.81 -9.94
N LEU A 19 31.09 -7.64 -9.51
CA LEU A 19 29.68 -7.62 -9.95
C LEU A 19 28.82 -6.92 -8.90
N GLN A 20 28.01 -5.98 -9.32
CA GLN A 20 27.06 -5.25 -8.48
C GLN A 20 25.64 -5.68 -8.82
N PHE A 21 24.82 -5.88 -7.79
CA PHE A 21 23.39 -6.15 -7.87
C PHE A 21 22.63 -4.90 -7.45
N GLY A 22 21.80 -4.36 -8.35
CA GLY A 22 21.10 -3.11 -8.17
C GLY A 22 21.93 -1.88 -8.52
N VAL A 23 21.25 -0.78 -8.89
CA VAL A 23 21.88 0.46 -9.35
C VAL A 23 21.89 1.52 -8.25
N ASP A 24 20.78 1.66 -7.50
CA ASP A 24 20.64 2.66 -6.45
C ASP A 24 21.57 2.35 -5.25
N PRO A 25 22.46 3.27 -4.83
CA PRO A 25 23.41 3.04 -3.75
C PRO A 25 22.78 2.61 -2.41
N ARG A 26 21.54 2.95 -2.16
CA ARG A 26 20.81 2.56 -0.93
C ARG A 26 20.45 1.07 -0.89
N ARG A 27 20.50 0.38 -2.03
CA ARG A 27 20.11 -1.03 -2.18
C ARG A 27 21.16 -1.86 -2.90
N ALA A 28 22.14 -1.21 -3.53
CA ALA A 28 23.17 -1.89 -4.31
C ALA A 28 24.11 -2.70 -3.42
N VAL A 29 24.40 -3.93 -3.84
CA VAL A 29 25.38 -4.84 -3.22
C VAL A 29 26.45 -5.17 -4.25
N ALA A 30 27.72 -4.93 -3.92
CA ALA A 30 28.85 -5.25 -4.80
C ALA A 30 29.65 -6.43 -4.24
N LEU A 31 29.86 -7.46 -5.06
CA LEU A 31 30.67 -8.63 -4.72
C LEU A 31 31.94 -8.67 -5.56
N ARG A 32 33.08 -8.80 -4.89
CA ARG A 32 34.39 -8.98 -5.54
C ARG A 32 34.67 -10.45 -5.76
N GLY A 33 35.58 -10.75 -6.70
CA GLY A 33 35.96 -12.14 -7.01
C GLY A 33 34.94 -12.86 -7.90
N MET A 34 34.12 -12.12 -8.65
CA MET A 34 33.06 -12.68 -9.47
C MET A 34 33.47 -13.02 -10.89
N GLY A 35 34.70 -12.62 -11.34
CA GLY A 35 35.12 -12.75 -12.74
C GLY A 35 34.99 -14.14 -13.32
N GLU A 36 35.47 -15.16 -12.59
CA GLU A 36 35.45 -16.57 -13.04
C GLU A 36 34.18 -17.33 -12.68
N VAL A 37 33.37 -16.78 -11.75
CA VAL A 37 32.20 -17.48 -11.20
C VAL A 37 30.87 -16.80 -11.54
N ALA A 38 30.91 -15.77 -12.37
CA ALA A 38 29.72 -14.99 -12.73
C ALA A 38 28.66 -15.80 -13.49
N ALA A 39 29.04 -16.88 -14.14
CA ALA A 39 28.11 -17.80 -14.81
C ALA A 39 26.99 -18.30 -13.88
N ILE A 40 27.30 -18.45 -12.57
CA ILE A 40 26.29 -18.88 -11.58
C ILE A 40 25.09 -17.95 -11.51
N VAL A 41 25.25 -16.65 -11.83
CA VAL A 41 24.16 -15.65 -11.74
C VAL A 41 23.04 -15.97 -12.73
N SER A 42 23.38 -16.51 -13.92
CA SER A 42 22.40 -16.93 -14.92
C SER A 42 21.57 -18.15 -14.49
N LEU A 43 22.05 -18.92 -13.53
CA LEU A 43 21.39 -20.10 -12.97
C LEU A 43 20.43 -19.78 -11.81
N LEU A 44 20.44 -18.52 -11.34
CA LEU A 44 19.62 -18.04 -10.21
C LEU A 44 18.20 -17.66 -10.65
N ASP A 45 17.51 -18.58 -11.33
CA ASP A 45 16.16 -18.41 -11.87
C ASP A 45 15.06 -19.03 -11.00
N GLY A 46 15.45 -19.79 -9.94
CA GLY A 46 14.54 -20.51 -9.05
C GLY A 46 14.07 -21.87 -9.60
N SER A 47 14.56 -22.29 -10.77
CA SER A 47 14.19 -23.58 -11.37
C SER A 47 14.83 -24.76 -10.65
N ARG A 48 16.02 -24.57 -10.06
CA ARG A 48 16.82 -25.61 -9.40
C ARG A 48 16.85 -25.39 -7.89
N ASP A 49 16.98 -26.49 -7.14
CA ASP A 49 17.40 -26.41 -5.74
C ASP A 49 18.91 -26.13 -5.65
N GLN A 50 19.38 -25.95 -4.43
CA GLN A 50 20.79 -25.58 -4.20
C GLN A 50 21.79 -26.62 -4.73
N SER A 51 21.49 -27.92 -4.62
CA SER A 51 22.35 -28.99 -5.14
C SER A 51 22.39 -28.98 -6.66
N GLY A 52 21.21 -29.00 -7.30
CA GLY A 52 21.13 -28.96 -8.77
C GLY A 52 21.69 -27.70 -9.39
N LEU A 53 21.70 -26.56 -8.64
CA LEU A 53 22.36 -25.35 -9.08
C LEU A 53 23.88 -25.46 -9.02
N ILE A 54 24.45 -26.10 -7.99
CA ILE A 54 25.89 -26.37 -7.87
C ILE A 54 26.34 -27.30 -8.98
N ASP A 55 25.57 -28.37 -9.26
CA ASP A 55 25.87 -29.31 -10.34
C ASP A 55 25.87 -28.60 -11.71
N ALA A 56 24.85 -27.78 -11.99
CA ALA A 56 24.80 -27.00 -13.22
C ALA A 56 25.93 -25.96 -13.34
N ALA A 57 26.37 -25.39 -12.22
CA ALA A 57 27.54 -24.48 -12.21
C ALA A 57 28.85 -25.22 -12.54
N GLN A 58 29.01 -26.47 -12.06
CA GLN A 58 30.15 -27.31 -12.40
C GLN A 58 30.20 -27.64 -13.90
N GLU A 59 29.05 -27.92 -14.52
CA GLU A 59 28.94 -28.12 -15.97
C GLU A 59 29.40 -26.88 -16.77
N GLN A 60 29.29 -25.68 -16.18
CA GLN A 60 29.74 -24.41 -16.73
C GLN A 60 31.17 -24.05 -16.33
N GLY A 61 31.89 -24.97 -15.69
CA GLY A 61 33.31 -24.79 -15.33
C GLY A 61 33.53 -24.08 -13.97
N VAL A 62 32.47 -23.84 -13.20
CA VAL A 62 32.60 -23.24 -11.85
C VAL A 62 32.79 -24.35 -10.81
N PRO A 63 33.90 -24.40 -10.05
CA PRO A 63 34.13 -25.41 -9.03
C PRO A 63 33.00 -25.38 -7.95
N ALA A 64 32.53 -26.56 -7.49
CA ALA A 64 31.44 -26.69 -6.52
C ALA A 64 31.65 -25.85 -5.25
N GLN A 65 32.88 -25.83 -4.73
CA GLN A 65 33.22 -25.03 -3.55
C GLN A 65 33.09 -23.52 -3.82
N ALA A 66 33.49 -23.06 -5.03
CA ALA A 66 33.31 -21.67 -5.42
C ALA A 66 31.84 -21.31 -5.60
N ALA A 67 31.05 -22.17 -6.25
CA ALA A 67 29.61 -22.02 -6.41
C ALA A 67 28.90 -21.92 -5.06
N SER A 68 29.21 -22.86 -4.13
CA SER A 68 28.63 -22.86 -2.78
C SER A 68 28.99 -21.59 -2.00
N ARG A 69 30.22 -21.11 -2.09
CA ARG A 69 30.67 -19.86 -1.45
C ARG A 69 29.94 -18.65 -2.02
N VAL A 70 29.80 -18.55 -3.34
CA VAL A 70 29.08 -17.44 -3.99
C VAL A 70 27.62 -17.43 -3.59
N LEU A 71 26.94 -18.58 -3.57
CA LEU A 71 25.57 -18.70 -3.08
C LEU A 71 25.42 -18.22 -1.64
N GLY A 72 26.35 -18.61 -0.77
CA GLY A 72 26.38 -18.15 0.63
C GLY A 72 26.55 -16.62 0.74
N LEU A 73 27.45 -16.03 -0.07
CA LEU A 73 27.63 -14.57 -0.11
C LEU A 73 26.40 -13.85 -0.62
N LEU A 74 25.77 -14.32 -1.69
CA LEU A 74 24.54 -13.75 -2.24
C LEU A 74 23.37 -13.86 -1.25
N ALA A 75 23.24 -15.00 -0.56
CA ALA A 75 22.24 -15.20 0.48
C ALA A 75 22.45 -14.24 1.67
N ALA A 76 23.69 -14.16 2.17
CA ALA A 76 24.06 -13.26 3.27
C ALA A 76 23.89 -11.78 2.90
N ALA A 77 24.08 -11.43 1.62
CA ALA A 77 23.85 -10.09 1.09
C ALA A 77 22.35 -9.77 0.89
N GLY A 78 21.47 -10.74 1.09
CA GLY A 78 20.01 -10.55 0.95
C GLY A 78 19.53 -10.31 -0.48
N VAL A 79 20.30 -10.71 -1.49
CA VAL A 79 19.96 -10.53 -2.92
C VAL A 79 19.23 -11.71 -3.53
N LEU A 80 19.03 -12.78 -2.76
CA LEU A 80 18.30 -13.98 -3.19
C LEU A 80 16.93 -14.08 -2.51
N ASP A 81 15.99 -14.63 -3.25
CA ASP A 81 14.72 -15.16 -2.75
C ASP A 81 14.72 -16.68 -2.84
N ASP A 82 14.03 -17.34 -1.91
CA ASP A 82 13.62 -18.74 -2.08
C ASP A 82 12.33 -18.74 -2.90
N PHE A 83 12.36 -19.33 -4.09
CA PHE A 83 11.21 -19.32 -4.99
C PHE A 83 10.27 -20.49 -4.68
N PRO A 84 9.24 -20.32 -3.80
CA PRO A 84 8.29 -21.38 -3.52
C PRO A 84 7.31 -21.47 -4.68
N ALA A 85 7.48 -22.51 -5.51
CA ALA A 85 6.59 -22.80 -6.64
C ALA A 85 5.10 -22.87 -6.24
N ALA A 86 4.80 -23.19 -4.98
CA ALA A 86 3.44 -23.38 -4.46
C ALA A 86 2.63 -22.07 -4.30
N LEU A 87 3.26 -20.93 -4.03
CA LEU A 87 2.54 -19.66 -3.76
C LEU A 87 2.05 -18.96 -5.03
N HIS A 88 2.65 -19.30 -6.18
CA HIS A 88 2.25 -18.75 -7.48
C HIS A 88 1.32 -19.70 -8.27
N ALA A 89 1.25 -20.97 -7.89
CA ALA A 89 0.53 -22.00 -8.65
C ALA A 89 -0.99 -21.82 -8.72
N GLY A 90 -1.57 -21.01 -7.81
CA GLY A 90 -3.01 -20.76 -7.76
C GLY A 90 -3.48 -19.48 -8.48
N LEU A 91 -2.56 -18.70 -9.07
CA LEU A 91 -2.92 -17.45 -9.77
C LEU A 91 -2.98 -17.69 -11.28
N PRO A 92 -4.04 -17.22 -11.98
CA PRO A 92 -4.05 -17.16 -13.44
C PRO A 92 -2.83 -16.41 -13.98
N ASP A 93 -2.31 -16.82 -15.15
CA ASP A 93 -1.07 -16.27 -15.70
C ASP A 93 -1.10 -14.74 -15.86
N LEU A 94 -2.22 -14.19 -16.32
CA LEU A 94 -2.38 -12.75 -16.47
C LEU A 94 -2.32 -12.01 -15.12
N VAL A 95 -2.95 -12.55 -14.09
CA VAL A 95 -2.93 -11.97 -12.73
C VAL A 95 -1.51 -12.02 -12.17
N ARG A 96 -0.81 -13.13 -12.34
CA ARG A 96 0.58 -13.30 -11.94
C ARG A 96 1.50 -12.30 -12.65
N ALA A 97 1.35 -12.15 -13.96
CA ALA A 97 2.13 -11.18 -14.74
C ALA A 97 1.86 -9.73 -14.28
N ARG A 98 0.59 -9.38 -14.03
CA ARG A 98 0.19 -8.07 -13.53
C ARG A 98 0.78 -7.77 -12.15
N LEU A 99 0.81 -8.76 -11.25
CA LEU A 99 1.31 -8.62 -9.88
C LEU A 99 2.84 -8.82 -9.76
N ALA A 100 3.54 -9.13 -10.85
CA ALA A 100 4.99 -9.32 -10.80
C ALA A 100 5.76 -8.08 -10.30
N PRO A 101 5.44 -6.84 -10.72
CA PRO A 101 6.06 -5.64 -10.15
C PRO A 101 5.78 -5.45 -8.65
N GLU A 102 4.58 -5.80 -8.18
CA GLU A 102 4.22 -5.75 -6.76
C GLU A 102 5.11 -6.73 -5.96
N LEU A 103 5.19 -7.99 -6.40
CA LEU A 103 6.03 -9.00 -5.76
C LEU A 103 7.50 -8.58 -5.72
N ALA A 104 8.03 -8.04 -6.82
CA ALA A 104 9.40 -7.52 -6.86
C ALA A 104 9.62 -6.40 -5.83
N THR A 105 8.65 -5.48 -5.73
CA THR A 105 8.67 -4.38 -4.76
C THR A 105 8.64 -4.92 -3.32
N LEU A 106 7.74 -5.87 -3.03
CA LEU A 106 7.59 -6.47 -1.71
C LEU A 106 8.85 -7.22 -1.28
N SER A 107 9.46 -8.00 -2.20
CA SER A 107 10.71 -8.70 -1.95
C SER A 107 11.84 -7.73 -1.57
N LEU A 108 11.95 -6.60 -2.26
CA LEU A 108 12.98 -5.59 -1.98
C LEU A 108 12.68 -4.74 -0.75
N ALA A 109 11.41 -4.44 -0.49
CA ALA A 109 11.00 -3.59 0.61
C ALA A 109 11.11 -4.28 1.97
N TYR A 110 10.68 -5.55 2.03
CA TYR A 110 10.57 -6.27 3.31
C TYR A 110 11.67 -7.30 3.54
N GLY A 111 12.32 -7.78 2.48
CA GLY A 111 13.49 -8.65 2.61
C GLY A 111 13.21 -10.04 3.19
N ASP A 112 11.94 -10.49 3.18
CA ASP A 112 11.49 -11.77 3.78
C ASP A 112 12.09 -13.01 3.12
N GLY A 113 12.80 -12.85 1.98
CA GLY A 113 13.44 -13.93 1.25
C GLY A 113 12.49 -14.89 0.54
N ASP A 114 11.19 -14.55 0.47
CA ASP A 114 10.14 -15.37 -0.16
C ASP A 114 9.57 -14.76 -1.45
N GLY A 115 10.25 -13.76 -2.01
CA GLY A 115 9.80 -13.05 -3.20
C GLY A 115 8.53 -12.21 -2.99
N GLY A 116 8.22 -11.81 -1.75
CA GLY A 116 7.04 -11.03 -1.39
C GLY A 116 5.74 -11.83 -1.28
N ALA A 117 5.82 -13.15 -1.38
CA ALA A 117 4.66 -14.04 -1.50
C ALA A 117 3.78 -14.02 -0.25
N ARG A 118 4.34 -14.05 0.97
CA ARG A 118 3.55 -13.98 2.22
C ARG A 118 2.82 -12.66 2.36
N THR A 119 3.46 -11.57 1.98
CA THR A 119 2.85 -10.24 2.04
C THR A 119 1.72 -10.12 1.02
N LEU A 120 1.91 -10.57 -0.22
CA LEU A 120 0.84 -10.61 -1.20
C LEU A 120 -0.34 -11.51 -0.74
N THR A 121 -0.06 -12.63 -0.10
CA THR A 121 -1.12 -13.50 0.47
C THR A 121 -1.95 -12.75 1.52
N ARG A 122 -1.32 -11.94 2.39
CA ARG A 122 -2.06 -11.09 3.35
C ARG A 122 -2.93 -10.05 2.63
N ARG A 123 -2.39 -9.38 1.59
CA ARG A 123 -3.16 -8.42 0.79
C ARG A 123 -4.38 -9.09 0.14
N ARG A 124 -4.18 -10.27 -0.43
CA ARG A 124 -5.28 -11.02 -1.08
C ARG A 124 -6.37 -11.48 -0.11
N ALA A 125 -6.03 -11.72 1.15
CA ALA A 125 -6.99 -12.08 2.19
C ALA A 125 -7.68 -10.86 2.82
N ALA A 126 -7.16 -9.67 2.63
CA ALA A 126 -7.67 -8.46 3.27
C ALA A 126 -8.95 -7.94 2.61
N PHE A 127 -9.87 -7.46 3.45
CA PHE A 127 -11.06 -6.72 3.07
C PHE A 127 -10.92 -5.25 3.47
N VAL A 128 -10.95 -4.34 2.49
CA VAL A 128 -10.96 -2.89 2.70
C VAL A 128 -12.28 -2.31 2.22
N ARG A 129 -12.95 -1.55 3.08
CA ARG A 129 -14.15 -0.79 2.72
C ARG A 129 -13.80 0.70 2.59
N VAL A 130 -14.17 1.32 1.47
CA VAL A 130 -13.98 2.74 1.21
C VAL A 130 -15.31 3.46 1.34
N HIS A 131 -15.43 4.37 2.29
CA HIS A 131 -16.59 5.26 2.42
C HIS A 131 -16.32 6.55 1.63
N GLY A 132 -17.21 6.84 0.68
CA GLY A 132 -17.03 7.84 -0.35
C GLY A 132 -16.35 7.26 -1.59
N ALA A 133 -16.97 7.41 -2.76
CA ALA A 133 -16.48 6.89 -4.03
C ALA A 133 -16.45 7.99 -5.12
N GLY A 134 -16.29 9.23 -4.70
CA GLY A 134 -16.00 10.35 -5.59
C GLY A 134 -14.55 10.28 -6.10
N ARG A 135 -14.04 11.41 -6.58
CA ARG A 135 -12.74 11.54 -7.25
C ARG A 135 -11.57 10.87 -6.52
N THR A 136 -11.47 11.01 -5.20
CA THR A 136 -10.41 10.40 -4.39
C THR A 136 -10.72 8.94 -4.05
N GLY A 137 -11.94 8.64 -3.59
CA GLY A 137 -12.27 7.31 -3.07
C GLY A 137 -12.29 6.22 -4.12
N ALA A 138 -12.79 6.48 -5.31
CA ALA A 138 -12.73 5.53 -6.43
C ALA A 138 -11.29 5.22 -6.84
N CYS A 139 -10.40 6.23 -6.82
CA CYS A 139 -8.96 6.02 -7.06
C CYS A 139 -8.32 5.16 -5.96
N VAL A 140 -8.64 5.40 -4.67
CA VAL A 140 -8.18 4.54 -3.56
C VAL A 140 -8.56 3.08 -3.79
N ALA A 141 -9.84 2.83 -4.11
CA ALA A 141 -10.33 1.47 -4.35
C ALA A 141 -9.56 0.79 -5.50
N THR A 142 -9.36 1.51 -6.60
CA THR A 142 -8.63 1.01 -7.77
C THR A 142 -7.16 0.72 -7.45
N PHE A 143 -6.46 1.62 -6.74
CA PHE A 143 -5.06 1.43 -6.36
C PHE A 143 -4.87 0.24 -5.43
N LEU A 144 -5.73 0.06 -4.43
CA LEU A 144 -5.69 -1.09 -3.53
C LEU A 144 -5.90 -2.41 -4.27
N ALA A 145 -6.90 -2.47 -5.14
CA ALA A 145 -7.18 -3.65 -5.96
C ALA A 145 -6.01 -3.97 -6.90
N ALA A 146 -5.47 -2.97 -7.60
CA ALA A 146 -4.32 -3.13 -8.47
C ALA A 146 -3.07 -3.61 -7.70
N SER A 147 -2.91 -3.21 -6.44
CA SER A 147 -1.81 -3.63 -5.55
C SER A 147 -2.03 -5.00 -4.89
N GLY A 148 -3.08 -5.73 -5.25
CA GLY A 148 -3.33 -7.10 -4.84
C GLY A 148 -4.20 -7.29 -3.59
N VAL A 149 -4.91 -6.26 -3.11
CA VAL A 149 -5.95 -6.44 -2.09
C VAL A 149 -7.11 -7.24 -2.70
N GLY A 150 -7.50 -8.34 -2.04
CA GLY A 150 -8.43 -9.31 -2.64
C GLY A 150 -9.91 -8.92 -2.53
N HIS A 151 -10.27 -8.01 -1.63
CA HIS A 151 -11.63 -7.53 -1.47
C HIS A 151 -11.64 -6.02 -1.19
N VAL A 152 -12.25 -5.25 -2.10
CA VAL A 152 -12.35 -3.78 -1.98
C VAL A 152 -13.77 -3.34 -2.33
N ALA A 153 -14.57 -2.97 -1.34
CA ALA A 153 -15.93 -2.48 -1.54
C ALA A 153 -16.02 -0.97 -1.28
N CYS A 154 -16.83 -0.28 -2.06
CA CYS A 154 -17.15 1.13 -1.83
C CYS A 154 -18.56 1.28 -1.27
N ALA A 155 -18.74 2.20 -0.34
CA ALA A 155 -20.02 2.59 0.23
C ALA A 155 -20.29 4.09 -0.09
N ASP A 156 -21.03 4.34 -1.16
CA ASP A 156 -21.45 5.66 -1.62
C ASP A 156 -22.64 5.54 -2.59
N PRO A 157 -23.87 5.60 -2.08
CA PRO A 157 -25.07 5.45 -2.91
C PRO A 157 -25.41 6.69 -3.73
N GLY A 158 -24.73 7.83 -3.51
CA GLY A 158 -24.99 9.07 -4.25
C GLY A 158 -24.68 8.92 -5.74
N PRO A 159 -25.39 9.68 -6.61
CA PRO A 159 -25.16 9.62 -8.06
C PRO A 159 -23.80 10.22 -8.43
N ALA A 160 -23.11 9.59 -9.39
CA ALA A 160 -21.89 10.11 -9.95
C ALA A 160 -22.13 11.42 -10.72
N GLN A 161 -21.30 12.42 -10.45
CA GLN A 161 -21.33 13.75 -11.06
C GLN A 161 -20.09 13.97 -11.94
N PRO A 162 -20.11 14.91 -12.89
CA PRO A 162 -18.93 15.23 -13.70
C PRO A 162 -17.69 15.59 -12.88
N ALA A 163 -17.88 16.20 -11.70
CA ALA A 163 -16.79 16.54 -10.77
C ALA A 163 -16.14 15.31 -10.10
N ASP A 164 -16.80 14.13 -10.12
CA ASP A 164 -16.28 12.89 -9.56
C ASP A 164 -15.32 12.15 -10.51
N LEU A 165 -15.32 12.52 -11.79
CA LEU A 165 -14.53 11.82 -12.82
C LEU A 165 -13.03 11.96 -12.55
N ALA A 166 -12.29 10.85 -12.66
CA ALA A 166 -10.85 10.79 -12.47
C ALA A 166 -10.23 9.65 -13.27
N PRO A 167 -8.98 9.77 -13.74
CA PRO A 167 -8.35 8.77 -14.62
C PRO A 167 -8.32 7.34 -14.06
N ALA A 168 -8.10 7.18 -12.76
CA ALA A 168 -8.11 5.88 -12.08
C ALA A 168 -9.42 5.60 -11.33
N GLY A 169 -10.47 6.36 -11.57
CA GLY A 169 -11.75 6.27 -10.87
C GLY A 169 -12.93 6.12 -11.81
N LEU A 170 -13.96 6.95 -11.55
CA LEU A 170 -15.17 7.00 -12.35
C LEU A 170 -14.89 7.61 -13.73
N VAL A 171 -15.64 7.14 -14.72
CA VAL A 171 -15.60 7.62 -16.11
C VAL A 171 -16.96 8.15 -16.54
N GLU A 172 -17.04 8.79 -17.71
CA GLU A 172 -18.28 9.39 -18.23
C GLU A 172 -19.46 8.41 -18.26
N ALA A 173 -19.21 7.13 -18.58
CA ALA A 173 -20.24 6.09 -18.59
C ALA A 173 -20.84 5.78 -17.20
N ASP A 174 -20.25 6.31 -16.13
CA ASP A 174 -20.72 6.12 -14.76
C ASP A 174 -21.66 7.24 -14.30
N LEU A 175 -21.80 8.35 -15.07
CA LEU A 175 -22.60 9.51 -14.69
C LEU A 175 -24.06 9.15 -14.40
N GLY A 176 -24.58 9.67 -13.28
CA GLY A 176 -25.94 9.42 -12.83
C GLY A 176 -26.16 8.10 -12.12
N ALA A 177 -25.29 7.10 -12.28
CA ALA A 177 -25.34 5.86 -11.50
C ALA A 177 -24.79 6.07 -10.06
N PRO A 178 -25.11 5.18 -9.11
CA PRO A 178 -24.48 5.22 -7.78
C PRO A 178 -22.94 5.19 -7.90
N ARG A 179 -22.26 6.12 -7.20
CA ARG A 179 -20.79 6.20 -7.26
C ARG A 179 -20.09 4.89 -6.88
N GLN A 180 -20.64 4.14 -5.92
CA GLN A 180 -20.12 2.82 -5.53
C GLN A 180 -20.12 1.81 -6.68
N GLU A 181 -21.08 1.86 -7.60
CA GLU A 181 -21.13 0.99 -8.75
C GLU A 181 -20.07 1.40 -9.80
N GLY A 182 -19.91 2.71 -10.04
CA GLY A 182 -18.84 3.23 -10.88
C GLY A 182 -17.45 2.84 -10.35
N ALA A 183 -17.24 2.93 -9.03
CA ALA A 183 -16.02 2.49 -8.39
C ALA A 183 -15.80 0.97 -8.53
N ALA A 184 -16.85 0.14 -8.40
CA ALA A 184 -16.74 -1.30 -8.63
C ALA A 184 -16.34 -1.60 -10.08
N ARG A 185 -16.89 -0.88 -11.07
CA ARG A 185 -16.46 -0.99 -12.47
C ARG A 185 -15.00 -0.54 -12.67
N ALA A 186 -14.55 0.51 -11.97
CA ALA A 186 -13.16 0.96 -12.01
C ALA A 186 -12.21 -0.12 -11.46
N VAL A 187 -12.55 -0.73 -10.33
CA VAL A 187 -11.82 -1.88 -9.75
C VAL A 187 -11.77 -3.04 -10.75
N ALA A 188 -12.91 -3.42 -11.35
CA ALA A 188 -12.97 -4.53 -12.29
C ALA A 188 -12.12 -4.27 -13.56
N ARG A 189 -11.98 -3.02 -14.00
CA ARG A 189 -11.07 -2.66 -15.11
C ARG A 189 -9.59 -2.86 -14.75
N ALA A 190 -9.22 -2.60 -13.50
CA ALA A 190 -7.83 -2.68 -13.04
C ALA A 190 -7.44 -4.07 -12.55
N ALA A 191 -8.37 -4.78 -11.89
CA ALA A 191 -8.14 -6.07 -11.23
C ALA A 191 -9.44 -6.89 -11.20
N PRO A 192 -9.81 -7.54 -12.31
CA PRO A 192 -11.12 -8.20 -12.46
C PRO A 192 -11.34 -9.37 -11.49
N GLU A 193 -10.28 -9.89 -10.90
CA GLU A 193 -10.33 -10.97 -9.91
C GLU A 193 -10.67 -10.49 -8.48
N VAL A 194 -10.70 -9.17 -8.24
CA VAL A 194 -10.95 -8.59 -6.92
C VAL A 194 -12.45 -8.52 -6.65
N SER A 195 -12.86 -8.97 -5.45
CA SER A 195 -14.26 -8.84 -5.01
C SER A 195 -14.58 -7.38 -4.69
N THR A 196 -15.75 -6.92 -5.19
CA THR A 196 -16.28 -5.58 -4.88
C THR A 196 -17.61 -5.63 -4.12
N ARG A 197 -18.07 -6.82 -3.73
CA ARG A 197 -19.36 -7.00 -3.04
C ARG A 197 -19.22 -6.58 -1.58
N ASP A 198 -20.20 -5.84 -1.08
CA ASP A 198 -20.35 -5.59 0.34
C ASP A 198 -21.41 -6.55 0.89
N ASP A 199 -20.98 -7.63 1.53
CA ASP A 199 -21.83 -8.66 2.12
C ASP A 199 -22.13 -8.41 3.61
N GLY A 200 -21.74 -7.24 4.13
CA GLY A 200 -21.91 -6.86 5.53
C GLY A 200 -20.83 -7.42 6.47
N ALA A 201 -19.83 -8.13 5.96
CA ALA A 201 -18.70 -8.56 6.77
C ALA A 201 -17.91 -7.37 7.35
N LEU A 202 -17.28 -7.57 8.52
CA LEU A 202 -16.42 -6.56 9.10
C LEU A 202 -15.14 -6.43 8.28
N PRO A 203 -14.79 -5.23 7.78
CA PRO A 203 -13.56 -5.03 7.05
C PRO A 203 -12.33 -5.01 7.98
N ASP A 204 -11.18 -5.40 7.44
CA ASP A 204 -9.89 -5.25 8.13
C ASP A 204 -9.48 -3.79 8.26
N LEU A 205 -9.94 -2.95 7.35
CA LEU A 205 -9.68 -1.51 7.32
C LEU A 205 -10.85 -0.77 6.64
N VAL A 206 -11.22 0.37 7.20
CA VAL A 206 -12.12 1.34 6.54
C VAL A 206 -11.31 2.57 6.13
N ILE A 207 -11.50 3.05 4.89
CA ILE A 207 -10.94 4.33 4.44
C ILE A 207 -12.10 5.32 4.25
N LEU A 208 -11.96 6.48 4.86
CA LEU A 208 -12.97 7.54 4.91
C LEU A 208 -12.49 8.67 3.99
N THR A 209 -13.08 8.81 2.79
CA THR A 209 -12.65 9.78 1.77
C THR A 209 -13.61 10.96 1.58
N GLY A 210 -14.50 11.12 2.51
CA GLY A 210 -15.47 12.24 2.55
C GLY A 210 -15.70 12.71 3.98
N PRO A 211 -16.69 13.57 4.19
CA PRO A 211 -17.09 13.99 5.52
C PRO A 211 -17.40 12.78 6.41
N VAL A 212 -16.76 12.72 7.56
CA VAL A 212 -16.94 11.59 8.49
C VAL A 212 -18.15 11.86 9.36
N LEU A 213 -19.21 11.08 9.17
CA LEU A 213 -20.38 11.14 10.05
C LEU A 213 -19.98 10.64 11.45
N PRO A 214 -20.33 11.38 12.53
CA PRO A 214 -19.99 11.00 13.91
C PRO A 214 -20.44 9.58 14.28
N ASP A 215 -21.63 9.17 13.82
CA ASP A 215 -22.16 7.83 14.07
C ASP A 215 -21.31 6.73 13.41
N LEU A 216 -20.78 6.97 12.22
CA LEU A 216 -19.88 6.03 11.55
C LEU A 216 -18.57 5.89 12.33
N ALA A 217 -17.93 7.00 12.69
CA ALA A 217 -16.71 6.98 13.49
C ALA A 217 -16.95 6.27 14.85
N GLY A 218 -18.09 6.53 15.51
CA GLY A 218 -18.47 5.87 16.74
C GLY A 218 -18.65 4.34 16.58
N ARG A 219 -19.29 3.87 15.49
CA ARG A 219 -19.40 2.44 15.19
C ARG A 219 -18.03 1.80 14.99
N LEU A 220 -17.17 2.38 14.14
CA LEU A 220 -15.84 1.85 13.87
C LEU A 220 -14.99 1.71 15.15
N MET A 221 -15.12 2.66 16.07
CA MET A 221 -14.45 2.59 17.37
C MET A 221 -15.00 1.46 18.25
N ARG A 222 -16.33 1.27 18.33
CA ARG A 222 -16.96 0.19 19.11
C ARG A 222 -16.64 -1.19 18.56
N ASP A 223 -16.70 -1.34 17.23
CA ASP A 223 -16.44 -2.59 16.52
C ASP A 223 -14.94 -2.89 16.37
N ARG A 224 -14.10 -2.01 16.91
CA ARG A 224 -12.63 -2.09 16.87
C ARG A 224 -12.06 -2.20 15.45
N VAL A 225 -12.73 -1.61 14.46
CA VAL A 225 -12.29 -1.60 13.07
C VAL A 225 -11.25 -0.49 12.85
N PRO A 226 -10.03 -0.83 12.41
CA PRO A 226 -9.05 0.18 11.99
C PRO A 226 -9.63 1.07 10.90
N HIS A 227 -9.34 2.37 10.95
CA HIS A 227 -9.82 3.27 9.90
C HIS A 227 -8.84 4.41 9.63
N LEU A 228 -8.77 4.80 8.35
CA LEU A 228 -7.90 5.85 7.84
C LEU A 228 -8.75 6.96 7.25
N ALA A 229 -8.59 8.20 7.71
CA ALA A 229 -9.16 9.35 7.04
C ALA A 229 -8.28 9.78 5.87
N ALA A 230 -8.88 10.16 4.74
CA ALA A 230 -8.20 10.72 3.59
C ALA A 230 -9.12 11.75 2.93
N TRP A 231 -8.69 12.99 2.88
CA TRP A 231 -9.50 14.09 2.37
C TRP A 231 -8.70 14.96 1.43
N ALA A 232 -9.34 15.42 0.36
CA ALA A 232 -8.80 16.39 -0.57
C ALA A 232 -9.84 17.45 -0.89
N GLY A 233 -9.55 18.71 -0.60
CA GLY A 233 -10.44 19.85 -0.80
C GLY A 233 -9.76 21.13 -0.36
N GLU A 234 -10.30 22.28 -0.71
CA GLU A 234 -9.72 23.60 -0.37
C GLU A 234 -8.24 23.74 -0.84
N ALA A 235 -7.88 23.07 -1.94
CA ALA A 235 -6.50 22.96 -2.43
C ALA A 235 -5.52 22.34 -1.41
N ILE A 236 -6.03 21.48 -0.51
CA ILE A 236 -5.29 20.77 0.53
C ILE A 236 -5.58 19.28 0.41
N GLY A 237 -4.55 18.44 0.52
CA GLY A 237 -4.68 17.00 0.68
C GLY A 237 -4.26 16.57 2.08
N VAL A 238 -5.04 15.74 2.73
CA VAL A 238 -4.76 15.20 4.08
C VAL A 238 -4.96 13.70 4.08
N VAL A 239 -3.97 12.96 4.56
CA VAL A 239 -4.04 11.51 4.79
C VAL A 239 -3.69 11.21 6.24
N GLY A 240 -4.61 10.58 6.94
CA GLY A 240 -4.54 10.30 8.37
C GLY A 240 -5.58 11.11 9.18
N PRO A 241 -5.72 10.80 10.48
CA PRO A 241 -4.99 9.73 11.16
C PRO A 241 -5.43 8.34 10.70
N LEU A 242 -4.48 7.38 10.76
CA LEU A 242 -4.81 5.96 10.79
C LEU A 242 -5.15 5.61 12.24
N VAL A 243 -6.41 5.37 12.48
CA VAL A 243 -6.91 5.05 13.81
C VAL A 243 -6.84 3.55 14.05
N ARG A 244 -6.17 3.16 15.12
CA ARG A 244 -6.19 1.81 15.70
C ARG A 244 -6.98 1.89 17.01
N PRO A 245 -8.26 1.47 17.04
CA PRO A 245 -9.14 1.67 18.20
C PRO A 245 -8.51 1.19 19.51
N GLY A 246 -8.48 2.06 20.51
CA GLY A 246 -7.87 1.80 21.81
C GLY A 246 -6.32 1.86 21.84
N ARG A 247 -5.66 2.09 20.71
CA ARG A 247 -4.18 2.09 20.62
C ARG A 247 -3.59 3.40 20.09
N SER A 248 -4.35 4.17 19.33
CA SER A 248 -3.88 5.42 18.74
C SER A 248 -4.90 6.54 18.91
N ALA A 249 -4.48 7.78 18.67
CA ALA A 249 -5.39 8.91 18.59
C ALA A 249 -6.50 8.61 17.58
N CYS A 250 -7.75 8.83 17.97
CA CYS A 250 -8.92 8.73 17.10
C CYS A 250 -9.25 10.09 16.46
N LEU A 251 -10.23 10.13 15.56
CA LEU A 251 -10.71 11.37 14.95
C LEU A 251 -11.15 12.39 16.01
N GLY A 252 -11.85 11.94 17.05
CA GLY A 252 -12.24 12.81 18.17
C GLY A 252 -11.06 13.37 18.98
N CYS A 253 -9.89 12.69 19.02
CA CYS A 253 -8.68 13.26 19.61
C CYS A 253 -8.16 14.43 18.77
N VAL A 254 -8.17 14.28 17.44
CA VAL A 254 -7.76 15.35 16.52
C VAL A 254 -8.67 16.57 16.65
N ASP A 255 -9.99 16.35 16.68
CA ASP A 255 -10.95 17.44 16.81
C ASP A 255 -10.81 18.18 18.14
N ARG A 256 -10.59 17.46 19.25
CA ARG A 256 -10.33 18.10 20.55
C ARG A 256 -9.04 18.91 20.54
N ARG A 257 -7.95 18.38 19.91
CA ARG A 257 -6.69 19.14 19.76
C ARG A 257 -6.88 20.41 18.92
N LYS A 258 -7.72 20.35 17.90
CA LYS A 258 -8.08 21.55 17.11
C LYS A 258 -8.92 22.53 17.93
N ALA A 259 -9.87 22.01 18.73
CA ALA A 259 -10.68 22.85 19.63
C ALA A 259 -9.86 23.49 20.75
N ASP A 260 -8.81 22.84 21.25
CA ASP A 260 -7.86 23.45 22.21
C ASP A 260 -7.15 24.67 21.59
N ALA A 261 -6.85 24.61 20.28
CA ALA A 261 -6.20 25.70 19.55
C ALA A 261 -7.19 26.78 19.07
N ASP A 262 -8.39 26.38 18.70
CA ASP A 262 -9.49 27.23 18.24
C ASP A 262 -10.81 26.78 18.85
N PRO A 263 -11.33 27.48 19.89
CA PRO A 263 -12.59 27.14 20.56
C PRO A 263 -13.81 27.13 19.63
N GLN A 264 -13.75 27.77 18.45
CA GLN A 264 -14.83 27.76 17.46
C GLN A 264 -14.82 26.51 16.58
N TRP A 265 -13.78 25.68 16.65
CA TRP A 265 -13.63 24.48 15.83
C TRP A 265 -14.88 23.56 15.81
N PRO A 266 -15.54 23.25 16.94
CA PRO A 266 -16.74 22.41 16.93
C PRO A 266 -17.88 22.99 16.10
N MET A 267 -18.07 24.32 16.12
CA MET A 267 -19.08 24.99 15.32
C MET A 267 -18.71 24.98 13.83
N ILE A 268 -17.44 25.20 13.52
CA ILE A 268 -16.93 25.12 12.15
C ILE A 268 -17.14 23.71 11.58
N LEU A 269 -16.77 22.68 12.34
CA LEU A 269 -16.91 21.30 11.94
C LEU A 269 -18.36 20.90 11.69
N ALA A 270 -19.29 21.33 12.58
CA ALA A 270 -20.71 21.08 12.42
C ALA A 270 -21.27 21.66 11.11
N GLN A 271 -20.81 22.84 10.71
CA GLN A 271 -21.24 23.47 9.45
C GLN A 271 -20.54 22.85 8.22
N ALA A 272 -19.30 22.41 8.36
CA ALA A 272 -18.52 21.81 7.26
C ALA A 272 -19.03 20.42 6.83
N THR A 273 -19.82 19.74 7.68
CA THR A 273 -20.40 18.42 7.37
C THR A 273 -21.68 18.49 6.55
N PHE A 274 -22.26 19.67 6.34
CA PHE A 274 -23.43 19.81 5.48
C PHE A 274 -23.02 19.70 3.99
N ASP A 275 -23.89 19.07 3.20
CA ASP A 275 -23.72 18.89 1.76
C ASP A 275 -23.55 20.26 1.07
N ARG A 276 -22.47 20.44 0.33
CA ARG A 276 -22.20 21.66 -0.42
C ARG A 276 -22.65 21.43 -1.84
N ALA A 277 -23.48 22.34 -2.37
CA ALA A 277 -23.91 22.31 -3.76
C ALA A 277 -22.77 22.59 -4.77
N GLU A 278 -21.65 23.15 -4.29
CA GLU A 278 -20.51 23.51 -5.15
C GLU A 278 -19.41 22.43 -5.14
N PRO A 279 -18.70 22.27 -6.27
CA PRO A 279 -17.56 21.35 -6.36
C PRO A 279 -16.49 21.70 -5.31
N GLN A 280 -15.91 20.69 -4.67
CA GLN A 280 -14.76 20.88 -3.81
C GLN A 280 -13.55 21.34 -4.65
N ALA A 281 -12.75 22.27 -4.13
CA ALA A 281 -11.49 22.69 -4.75
C ALA A 281 -10.44 21.58 -4.59
N CYS A 282 -10.55 20.59 -5.46
CA CYS A 282 -9.70 19.41 -5.51
C CYS A 282 -9.41 19.06 -6.97
N ASP A 283 -8.23 19.44 -7.47
CA ASP A 283 -7.82 19.05 -8.81
C ASP A 283 -7.50 17.56 -8.92
N THR A 284 -7.36 17.10 -10.16
CA THR A 284 -7.11 15.67 -10.45
C THR A 284 -5.82 15.16 -9.85
N VAL A 285 -4.76 15.97 -9.84
CA VAL A 285 -3.45 15.58 -9.33
C VAL A 285 -3.48 15.47 -7.80
N LEU A 286 -4.07 16.46 -7.13
CA LEU A 286 -4.25 16.44 -5.68
C LEU A 286 -5.08 15.21 -5.22
N ALA A 287 -6.18 14.92 -5.92
CA ALA A 287 -7.00 13.74 -5.66
C ALA A 287 -6.19 12.44 -5.82
N ALA A 288 -5.45 12.30 -6.92
CA ALA A 288 -4.64 11.13 -7.22
C ALA A 288 -3.49 10.94 -6.20
N MET A 289 -2.77 12.02 -5.84
CA MET A 289 -1.71 11.99 -4.83
C MET A 289 -2.25 11.61 -3.45
N THR A 290 -3.39 12.19 -3.05
CA THR A 290 -4.05 11.84 -1.78
C THR A 290 -4.49 10.38 -1.78
N ALA A 291 -5.08 9.90 -2.88
CA ALA A 291 -5.51 8.52 -3.01
C ALA A 291 -4.32 7.54 -2.98
N ALA A 292 -3.24 7.83 -3.71
CA ALA A 292 -2.04 7.00 -3.74
C ALA A 292 -1.39 6.92 -2.34
N LEU A 293 -1.29 8.04 -1.63
CA LEU A 293 -0.72 8.07 -0.29
C LEU A 293 -1.63 7.35 0.73
N ALA A 294 -2.95 7.52 0.64
CA ALA A 294 -3.90 6.79 1.49
C ALA A 294 -3.78 5.27 1.25
N SER A 295 -3.68 4.85 -0.01
CA SER A 295 -3.46 3.45 -0.37
C SER A 295 -2.13 2.92 0.18
N ALA A 296 -1.05 3.70 0.10
CA ALA A 296 0.24 3.33 0.66
C ALA A 296 0.19 3.13 2.18
N GLN A 297 -0.52 3.99 2.93
CA GLN A 297 -0.71 3.85 4.38
C GLN A 297 -1.59 2.64 4.73
N ALA A 298 -2.62 2.37 3.93
CA ALA A 298 -3.47 1.20 4.06
C ALA A 298 -2.66 -0.10 3.83
N LEU A 299 -1.87 -0.16 2.77
CA LEU A 299 -1.00 -1.30 2.47
C LEU A 299 0.06 -1.50 3.57
N ALA A 300 0.67 -0.44 4.10
CA ALA A 300 1.62 -0.54 5.21
C ALA A 300 1.00 -1.19 6.46
N LEU A 301 -0.30 -0.93 6.74
CA LEU A 301 -1.03 -1.61 7.80
C LEU A 301 -1.28 -3.09 7.50
N ILE A 302 -1.75 -3.40 6.29
CA ILE A 302 -2.09 -4.77 5.85
C ILE A 302 -0.83 -5.65 5.77
N ASP A 303 0.24 -5.11 5.25
CA ASP A 303 1.52 -5.81 5.06
C ASP A 303 2.18 -6.18 6.39
N ARG A 304 1.83 -5.51 7.49
CA ARG A 304 2.36 -5.74 8.84
C ARG A 304 3.90 -5.74 8.85
N ALA A 305 4.49 -4.72 8.26
CA ALA A 305 5.92 -4.60 7.98
C ALA A 305 6.82 -4.33 9.21
N GLY A 306 6.31 -4.51 10.41
CA GLY A 306 7.06 -4.30 11.66
C GLY A 306 7.07 -2.85 12.16
N ALA A 307 7.08 -1.86 11.26
CA ALA A 307 6.95 -0.45 11.61
C ALA A 307 5.48 0.00 11.50
N GLU A 308 5.03 0.83 12.42
CA GLU A 308 3.69 1.43 12.33
C GLU A 308 3.63 2.42 11.16
N PRO A 309 2.50 2.46 10.39
CA PRO A 309 2.30 3.49 9.37
C PRO A 309 2.46 4.90 9.95
N VAL A 310 3.12 5.79 9.21
CA VAL A 310 3.46 7.14 9.70
C VAL A 310 2.25 8.01 10.01
N THR A 311 1.06 7.61 9.55
CA THR A 311 -0.22 8.27 9.86
C THR A 311 -0.88 7.77 11.15
N VAL A 312 -0.31 6.77 11.84
CA VAL A 312 -0.69 6.47 13.22
C VAL A 312 -0.24 7.63 14.12
N ASN A 313 -1.16 8.17 14.89
CA ASN A 313 -0.96 9.41 15.68
C ASN A 313 -0.45 10.60 14.84
N GLY A 314 -0.86 10.71 13.59
CA GLY A 314 -0.44 11.80 12.72
C GLY A 314 -1.21 11.88 11.42
N THR A 315 -1.03 12.99 10.73
CA THR A 315 -1.49 13.23 9.36
C THR A 315 -0.31 13.56 8.46
N LEU A 316 -0.43 13.21 7.18
CA LEU A 316 0.40 13.74 6.10
C LEU A 316 -0.45 14.77 5.36
N GLU A 317 0.08 15.97 5.21
CA GLU A 317 -0.64 17.13 4.69
C GLU A 317 0.15 17.78 3.55
N VAL A 318 -0.54 18.13 2.48
CA VAL A 318 -0.01 18.91 1.36
C VAL A 318 -0.91 20.10 1.13
N VAL A 319 -0.32 21.28 0.93
CA VAL A 319 -1.01 22.53 0.63
C VAL A 319 -0.50 23.07 -0.69
N LEU A 320 -1.39 23.34 -1.64
CA LEU A 320 -0.99 23.93 -2.89
C LEU A 320 -0.66 25.44 -2.69
N PRO A 321 0.27 26.00 -3.47
CA PRO A 321 0.94 25.42 -4.63
C PRO A 321 2.30 24.74 -4.35
N ASP A 322 2.73 24.53 -3.11
CA ASP A 322 4.09 24.05 -2.83
C ASP A 322 4.29 22.55 -3.04
N TRP A 323 3.21 21.75 -3.06
CA TRP A 323 3.20 20.29 -3.28
C TRP A 323 4.09 19.46 -2.32
N GLN A 324 4.51 20.03 -1.19
CA GLN A 324 5.33 19.34 -0.21
C GLN A 324 4.46 18.64 0.84
N TRP A 325 4.64 17.35 0.98
CA TRP A 325 3.99 16.59 2.05
C TRP A 325 4.70 16.85 3.38
N ARG A 326 3.93 17.28 4.39
CA ARG A 326 4.39 17.51 5.74
C ARG A 326 3.66 16.61 6.70
N ARG A 327 4.39 16.04 7.67
CA ARG A 327 3.77 15.26 8.73
C ARG A 327 3.40 16.14 9.91
N ARG A 328 2.14 16.04 10.37
CA ARG A 328 1.66 16.63 11.62
C ARG A 328 1.37 15.54 12.63
N THR A 329 1.81 15.74 13.90
CA THR A 329 1.60 14.77 14.98
C THR A 329 0.32 15.08 15.75
N TRP A 330 -0.46 14.05 16.03
CA TRP A 330 -1.70 14.09 16.79
C TRP A 330 -1.67 13.06 17.92
N PRO A 331 -1.13 13.37 19.12
CA PRO A 331 -1.16 12.44 20.23
C PRO A 331 -2.57 12.27 20.75
N PRO A 332 -2.90 11.12 21.40
CA PRO A 332 -4.17 10.93 22.06
C PRO A 332 -4.50 12.13 22.99
N HIS A 333 -5.77 12.54 22.96
CA HIS A 333 -6.22 13.65 23.80
C HIS A 333 -6.66 13.15 25.17
N PRO A 334 -6.20 13.74 26.30
CA PRO A 334 -6.49 13.24 27.65
C PRO A 334 -8.00 13.20 28.00
N ALA A 335 -8.77 14.15 27.49
CA ALA A 335 -10.22 14.20 27.68
C ALA A 335 -11.01 13.43 26.62
N CYS A 336 -10.37 12.62 25.76
CA CYS A 336 -11.09 11.83 24.78
C CYS A 336 -11.49 10.46 25.36
N PRO A 337 -12.77 10.03 25.26
CA PRO A 337 -13.23 8.76 25.81
C PRO A 337 -12.80 7.53 24.97
N CYS A 338 -11.93 7.69 23.96
CA CYS A 338 -11.54 6.60 23.05
C CYS A 338 -10.64 5.53 23.70
N GLY A 339 -10.16 5.73 24.92
CA GLY A 339 -9.34 4.76 25.65
C GLY A 339 -7.89 4.61 25.17
N ALA A 340 -7.46 5.41 24.20
CA ALA A 340 -6.06 5.42 23.78
C ALA A 340 -5.18 6.06 24.85
N VAL A 341 -4.14 5.32 25.28
CA VAL A 341 -3.18 5.80 26.28
C VAL A 341 -2.04 6.51 25.58
N THR A 342 -1.66 7.69 26.09
CA THR A 342 -0.42 8.34 25.69
C THR A 342 0.74 7.44 26.13
N MET A 343 1.41 6.78 25.20
CA MET A 343 2.70 6.15 25.56
C MET A 343 3.65 7.29 25.96
N ARG A 344 4.09 7.26 27.20
CA ARG A 344 5.13 8.13 27.74
C ARG A 344 6.49 7.69 27.22
#